data_04a375e14a0251ed67206ace30cf8f2e
#
_entry.id   04a375e14a0251ed67206ace30cf8f2e
#
_cell.length_a   1.000
_cell.length_b   1.000
_cell.length_c   1.000
_cell.angle_alpha   90.00
_cell.angle_beta   90.00
_cell.angle_gamma   90.00
#
_symmetry.space_group_name_H-M   'P 1'
#
loop_
_entity.id
_entity.type
_entity.pdbx_description
1 polymer ?
#
loop_
_entity_poly.entity_id
_entity_poly.type
_entity_poly.pdbx_seq_one_letter_code
_entity_poly.pdbx_strand_id
1 'polypeptide(L)'
;PHVSVIENIMMSPVKVLGEKRAEARQHAGMLLERVGLSHKANAYPAQLSGGQQQRVAIARALAMKPPVMLFDEPTSALDPEMVGEVLNVMRGLAQEGMTMMCVTHEMNFARDVADTIWFMDQGQILEKATPGTFFRAPQHARARRFLSDLLVH
;
A
#
# COMPACT_ATOMS: atom_id res chain seq x y z
N PRO A 1 -17.86 -10.14 1.15
CA PRO A 1 -17.98 -11.10 0.02
C PRO A 1 -19.31 -10.98 -0.72
N HIS A 2 -20.38 -10.44 -0.11
CA HIS A 2 -21.76 -10.44 -0.65
C HIS A 2 -22.18 -9.14 -1.34
N VAL A 3 -21.27 -8.17 -1.45
CA VAL A 3 -21.52 -6.89 -2.11
C VAL A 3 -20.48 -6.62 -3.17
N SER A 4 -20.81 -5.82 -4.17
CA SER A 4 -19.90 -5.47 -5.26
C SER A 4 -18.68 -4.67 -4.76
N VAL A 5 -17.65 -4.59 -5.60
CA VAL A 5 -16.42 -3.83 -5.30
C VAL A 5 -16.73 -2.39 -4.93
N ILE A 6 -17.56 -1.70 -5.73
CA ILE A 6 -17.91 -0.31 -5.44
C ILE A 6 -18.69 -0.17 -4.13
N GLU A 7 -19.57 -1.10 -3.82
CA GLU A 7 -20.31 -1.10 -2.55
C GLU A 7 -19.43 -1.39 -1.35
N ASN A 8 -18.40 -2.25 -1.51
CA ASN A 8 -17.38 -2.45 -0.48
C ASN A 8 -16.65 -1.15 -0.11
N ILE A 9 -16.31 -0.35 -1.12
CA ILE A 9 -15.60 0.93 -0.90
C ILE A 9 -16.54 1.96 -0.25
N MET A 10 -17.81 2.02 -0.68
CA MET A 10 -18.79 2.98 -0.17
C MET A 10 -19.26 2.70 1.25
N MET A 11 -19.19 1.47 1.71
CA MET A 11 -19.85 1.01 2.95
C MET A 11 -19.40 1.82 4.17
N SER A 12 -18.11 1.99 4.36
CA SER A 12 -17.57 2.71 5.52
C SER A 12 -17.84 4.22 5.48
N PRO A 13 -17.61 4.93 4.37
CA PRO A 13 -18.01 6.34 4.24
C PRO A 13 -19.48 6.60 4.56
N VAL A 14 -20.39 5.76 4.06
CA VAL A 14 -21.82 5.93 4.32
C VAL A 14 -22.16 5.64 5.78
N LYS A 15 -21.65 4.53 6.34
CA LYS A 15 -22.03 4.09 7.69
C LYS A 15 -21.33 4.84 8.81
N VAL A 16 -20.08 5.24 8.60
CA VAL A 16 -19.22 5.80 9.64
C VAL A 16 -19.11 7.33 9.51
N LEU A 17 -18.90 7.84 8.28
CA LEU A 17 -18.77 9.27 8.05
C LEU A 17 -20.14 9.96 7.77
N GLY A 18 -21.21 9.19 7.60
CA GLY A 18 -22.55 9.73 7.30
C GLY A 18 -22.66 10.33 5.90
N GLU A 19 -21.76 9.96 4.97
CA GLU A 19 -21.80 10.46 3.59
C GLU A 19 -23.09 10.01 2.89
N LYS A 20 -23.65 10.88 2.05
CA LYS A 20 -24.77 10.51 1.21
C LYS A 20 -24.35 9.43 0.21
N ARG A 21 -25.21 8.44 0.01
CA ARG A 21 -24.92 7.29 -0.85
C ARG A 21 -24.48 7.68 -2.27
N ALA A 22 -25.06 8.74 -2.85
CA ALA A 22 -24.68 9.23 -4.18
C ALA A 22 -23.24 9.81 -4.20
N GLU A 23 -22.90 10.61 -3.19
CA GLU A 23 -21.56 11.21 -3.05
C GLU A 23 -20.50 10.12 -2.79
N ALA A 24 -20.79 9.19 -1.88
CA ALA A 24 -19.91 8.04 -1.61
C ALA A 24 -19.70 7.18 -2.86
N ARG A 25 -20.72 6.99 -3.71
CA ARG A 25 -20.61 6.25 -4.96
C ARG A 25 -19.70 6.96 -5.96
N GLN A 26 -19.87 8.27 -6.12
CA GLN A 26 -19.01 9.07 -7.00
C GLN A 26 -17.55 9.01 -6.53
N HIS A 27 -17.32 9.21 -5.24
CA HIS A 27 -15.98 9.13 -4.63
C HIS A 27 -15.36 7.73 -4.80
N ALA A 28 -16.13 6.67 -4.56
CA ALA A 28 -15.66 5.29 -4.78
C ALA A 28 -15.28 5.03 -6.25
N GLY A 29 -16.03 5.61 -7.22
CA GLY A 29 -15.69 5.54 -8.63
C GLY A 29 -14.33 6.17 -8.94
N MET A 30 -14.07 7.37 -8.43
CA MET A 30 -12.76 8.04 -8.58
C MET A 30 -11.62 7.23 -7.94
N LEU A 31 -11.85 6.61 -6.79
CA LEU A 31 -10.85 5.77 -6.15
C LEU A 31 -10.57 4.50 -6.95
N LEU A 32 -11.59 3.89 -7.56
CA LEU A 32 -11.41 2.74 -8.45
C LEU A 32 -10.61 3.11 -9.70
N GLU A 33 -10.84 4.29 -10.27
CA GLU A 33 -10.03 4.80 -11.38
C GLU A 33 -8.57 4.97 -10.96
N ARG A 34 -8.32 5.57 -9.79
CA ARG A 34 -6.99 5.79 -9.24
C ARG A 34 -6.19 4.49 -9.03
N VAL A 35 -6.85 3.39 -8.68
CA VAL A 35 -6.22 2.08 -8.54
C VAL A 35 -6.32 1.21 -9.80
N GLY A 36 -6.80 1.75 -10.93
CA GLY A 36 -6.89 1.08 -12.23
C GLY A 36 -7.96 -0.01 -12.31
N LEU A 37 -9.04 0.10 -11.54
CA LEU A 37 -10.07 -0.93 -11.42
C LEU A 37 -11.49 -0.43 -11.72
N SER A 38 -11.67 0.65 -12.46
CA SER A 38 -13.00 1.18 -12.84
C SER A 38 -13.88 0.12 -13.50
N HIS A 39 -13.28 -0.73 -14.37
CA HIS A 39 -13.96 -1.81 -15.07
C HIS A 39 -14.45 -2.95 -14.16
N LYS A 40 -13.98 -2.99 -12.90
CA LYS A 40 -14.35 -3.98 -11.88
C LYS A 40 -15.33 -3.46 -10.84
N ALA A 41 -15.89 -2.27 -11.01
CA ALA A 41 -16.80 -1.65 -10.03
C ALA A 41 -17.97 -2.54 -9.61
N ASN A 42 -18.56 -3.25 -10.55
CA ASN A 42 -19.70 -4.13 -10.33
C ASN A 42 -19.32 -5.61 -10.11
N ALA A 43 -18.02 -5.95 -10.17
CA ALA A 43 -17.54 -7.30 -9.86
C ALA A 43 -17.67 -7.59 -8.36
N TYR A 44 -17.64 -8.87 -8.01
CA TYR A 44 -17.58 -9.33 -6.62
C TYR A 44 -16.13 -9.66 -6.24
N PRO A 45 -15.74 -9.56 -4.95
CA PRO A 45 -14.37 -9.84 -4.51
C PRO A 45 -13.82 -11.19 -4.96
N ALA A 46 -14.65 -12.24 -4.99
CA ALA A 46 -14.26 -13.57 -5.45
C ALA A 46 -13.88 -13.64 -6.95
N GLN A 47 -14.23 -12.62 -7.73
CA GLN A 47 -13.93 -12.52 -9.16
C GLN A 47 -12.65 -11.73 -9.44
N LEU A 48 -11.93 -11.32 -8.40
CA LEU A 48 -10.72 -10.51 -8.49
C LEU A 48 -9.47 -11.36 -8.23
N SER A 49 -8.38 -11.06 -8.93
CA SER A 49 -7.05 -11.57 -8.59
C SER A 49 -6.58 -11.03 -7.24
N GLY A 50 -5.56 -11.64 -6.63
CA GLY A 50 -4.97 -11.19 -5.37
C GLY A 50 -4.53 -9.71 -5.43
N GLY A 51 -3.82 -9.33 -6.48
CA GLY A 51 -3.40 -7.93 -6.69
C GLY A 51 -4.56 -6.97 -6.88
N GLN A 52 -5.64 -7.38 -7.56
CA GLN A 52 -6.86 -6.59 -7.68
C GLN A 52 -7.57 -6.43 -6.33
N GLN A 53 -7.66 -7.50 -5.53
CA GLN A 53 -8.22 -7.44 -4.17
C GLN A 53 -7.42 -6.48 -3.28
N GLN A 54 -6.10 -6.52 -3.36
CA GLN A 54 -5.22 -5.62 -2.61
C GLN A 54 -5.43 -4.15 -3.02
N ARG A 55 -5.53 -3.87 -4.32
CA ARG A 55 -5.83 -2.50 -4.81
C ARG A 55 -7.22 -2.01 -4.39
N VAL A 56 -8.22 -2.89 -4.34
CA VAL A 56 -9.54 -2.56 -3.77
C VAL A 56 -9.44 -2.28 -2.27
N ALA A 57 -8.63 -3.03 -1.52
CA ALA A 57 -8.40 -2.77 -0.10
C ALA A 57 -7.76 -1.39 0.14
N ILE A 58 -6.81 -0.98 -0.71
CA ILE A 58 -6.21 0.36 -0.69
C ILE A 58 -7.29 1.42 -0.97
N ALA A 59 -8.09 1.25 -2.03
CA ALA A 59 -9.17 2.18 -2.37
C ALA A 59 -10.20 2.31 -1.24
N ARG A 60 -10.55 1.20 -0.59
CA ARG A 60 -11.45 1.18 0.57
C ARG A 60 -10.88 1.96 1.77
N ALA A 61 -9.59 1.82 2.04
CA ALA A 61 -8.93 2.58 3.10
C ALA A 61 -8.89 4.08 2.77
N LEU A 62 -8.57 4.44 1.53
CA LEU A 62 -8.55 5.84 1.05
C LEU A 62 -9.94 6.49 1.12
N ALA A 63 -11.01 5.72 0.94
CA ALA A 63 -12.38 6.22 1.02
C ALA A 63 -12.72 6.85 2.37
N MET A 64 -12.02 6.44 3.43
CA MET A 64 -12.14 7.02 4.78
C MET A 64 -11.40 8.35 4.95
N LYS A 65 -10.69 8.82 3.92
CA LYS A 65 -9.91 10.07 3.92
C LYS A 65 -8.90 10.14 5.08
N PRO A 66 -8.10 9.08 5.31
CA PRO A 66 -7.20 9.02 6.46
C PRO A 66 -6.06 10.02 6.30
N PRO A 67 -5.59 10.67 7.38
CA PRO A 67 -4.39 11.51 7.33
C PRO A 67 -3.10 10.68 7.18
N VAL A 68 -3.13 9.40 7.57
CA VAL A 68 -1.98 8.47 7.48
C VAL A 68 -2.47 7.10 7.03
N MET A 69 -1.74 6.47 6.12
CA MET A 69 -1.96 5.08 5.71
C MET A 69 -0.89 4.17 6.30
N LEU A 70 -1.32 3.04 6.84
CA LEU A 70 -0.44 2.00 7.36
C LEU A 70 -0.52 0.77 6.44
N PHE A 71 0.64 0.31 5.96
CA PHE A 71 0.77 -0.89 5.15
C PHE A 71 1.65 -1.91 5.87
N ASP A 72 1.12 -3.10 6.08
CA ASP A 72 1.85 -4.22 6.68
C ASP A 72 2.01 -5.30 5.60
N GLU A 73 3.21 -5.36 5.03
CA GLU A 73 3.59 -6.29 3.96
C GLU A 73 2.54 -6.42 2.83
N PRO A 74 2.17 -5.33 2.15
CA PRO A 74 1.02 -5.31 1.24
C PRO A 74 1.16 -6.23 0.01
N THR A 75 2.34 -6.79 -0.23
CA THR A 75 2.65 -7.64 -1.39
C THR A 75 3.03 -9.08 -1.04
N SER A 76 3.16 -9.41 0.26
CA SER A 76 3.71 -10.71 0.71
C SER A 76 2.91 -11.94 0.27
N ALA A 77 1.60 -11.79 0.07
CA ALA A 77 0.71 -12.88 -0.35
C ALA A 77 0.38 -12.86 -1.85
N LEU A 78 1.13 -12.08 -2.65
CA LEU A 78 0.88 -11.90 -4.09
C LEU A 78 1.90 -12.64 -4.93
N ASP A 79 1.44 -13.10 -6.09
CA ASP A 79 2.33 -13.59 -7.14
C ASP A 79 3.22 -12.44 -7.66
N PRO A 80 4.49 -12.71 -8.05
CA PRO A 80 5.44 -11.70 -8.50
C PRO A 80 4.90 -10.77 -9.60
N GLU A 81 4.08 -11.30 -10.50
CA GLU A 81 3.47 -10.53 -11.60
C GLU A 81 2.50 -9.46 -11.09
N MET A 82 1.87 -9.67 -9.93
CA MET A 82 0.88 -8.76 -9.35
C MET A 82 1.49 -7.72 -8.41
N VAL A 83 2.70 -7.96 -7.90
CA VAL A 83 3.41 -7.07 -6.96
C VAL A 83 3.59 -5.68 -7.55
N GLY A 84 4.04 -5.62 -8.81
CA GLY A 84 4.31 -4.35 -9.50
C GLY A 84 3.10 -3.42 -9.57
N GLU A 85 1.91 -3.96 -9.80
CA GLU A 85 0.67 -3.18 -9.89
C GLU A 85 0.30 -2.52 -8.55
N VAL A 86 0.45 -3.25 -7.45
CA VAL A 86 0.19 -2.73 -6.10
C VAL A 86 1.21 -1.66 -5.72
N LEU A 87 2.50 -1.92 -5.96
CA LEU A 87 3.56 -0.96 -5.69
C LEU A 87 3.43 0.32 -6.51
N ASN A 88 2.95 0.23 -7.75
CA ASN A 88 2.70 1.41 -8.60
C ASN A 88 1.58 2.30 -8.01
N VAL A 89 0.51 1.71 -7.49
CA VAL A 89 -0.52 2.47 -6.77
C VAL A 89 0.09 3.17 -5.55
N MET A 90 0.90 2.48 -4.76
CA MET A 90 1.53 3.06 -3.58
C MET A 90 2.54 4.18 -3.94
N ARG A 91 3.29 4.04 -5.05
CA ARG A 91 4.15 5.14 -5.58
C ARG A 91 3.32 6.38 -5.92
N GLY A 92 2.19 6.19 -6.59
CA GLY A 92 1.28 7.28 -6.90
C GLY A 92 0.79 8.01 -5.64
N LEU A 93 0.41 7.28 -4.60
CA LEU A 93 0.00 7.86 -3.32
C LEU A 93 1.11 8.68 -2.67
N ALA A 94 2.35 8.18 -2.69
CA ALA A 94 3.51 8.90 -2.16
C ALA A 94 3.77 10.21 -2.94
N GLN A 95 3.72 10.16 -4.27
CA GLN A 95 3.90 11.33 -5.12
C GLN A 95 2.84 12.41 -4.91
N GLU A 96 1.64 12.01 -4.52
CA GLU A 96 0.55 12.93 -4.16
C GLU A 96 0.67 13.47 -2.72
N GLY A 97 1.71 13.10 -1.99
CA GLY A 97 1.98 13.59 -0.63
C GLY A 97 1.22 12.86 0.47
N MET A 98 0.70 11.66 0.22
CA MET A 98 0.07 10.84 1.26
C MET A 98 1.11 10.42 2.30
N THR A 99 0.86 10.73 3.56
CA THR A 99 1.69 10.21 4.65
C THR A 99 1.44 8.71 4.83
N MET A 100 2.52 7.93 4.73
CA MET A 100 2.44 6.47 4.79
C MET A 100 3.52 5.89 5.71
N MET A 101 3.18 4.84 6.43
CA MET A 101 4.14 3.94 7.05
C MET A 101 3.96 2.55 6.42
N CYS A 102 5.05 1.98 5.92
CA CYS A 102 5.02 0.71 5.21
C CYS A 102 6.05 -0.27 5.79
N VAL A 103 5.59 -1.42 6.25
CA VAL A 103 6.43 -2.59 6.49
C VAL A 103 6.53 -3.35 5.19
N THR A 104 7.74 -3.54 4.67
CA THR A 104 7.95 -4.18 3.37
C THR A 104 9.32 -4.84 3.27
N HIS A 105 9.42 -5.86 2.46
CA HIS A 105 10.67 -6.45 1.98
C HIS A 105 11.01 -6.05 0.54
N GLU A 106 10.21 -5.18 -0.07
CA GLU A 106 10.43 -4.65 -1.42
C GLU A 106 11.46 -3.51 -1.37
N MET A 107 12.75 -3.88 -1.39
CA MET A 107 13.85 -2.93 -1.15
C MET A 107 13.97 -1.85 -2.24
N ASN A 108 13.66 -2.18 -3.49
CA ASN A 108 13.67 -1.19 -4.57
C ASN A 108 12.55 -0.16 -4.36
N PHE A 109 11.35 -0.60 -3.97
CA PHE A 109 10.26 0.28 -3.62
C PHE A 109 10.63 1.20 -2.45
N ALA A 110 11.17 0.64 -1.36
CA ALA A 110 11.61 1.42 -0.20
C ALA A 110 12.69 2.46 -0.57
N ARG A 111 13.65 2.10 -1.43
CA ARG A 111 14.71 3.02 -1.91
C ARG A 111 14.13 4.19 -2.71
N ASP A 112 13.14 3.92 -3.57
CA ASP A 112 12.62 4.89 -4.52
C ASP A 112 11.61 5.85 -3.89
N VAL A 113 10.90 5.40 -2.84
CA VAL A 113 9.69 6.08 -2.35
C VAL A 113 9.83 6.63 -0.94
N ALA A 114 10.63 6.00 -0.07
CA ALA A 114 10.69 6.38 1.32
C ALA A 114 11.50 7.67 1.56
N ASP A 115 11.01 8.53 2.44
CA ASP A 115 11.78 9.65 2.98
C ASP A 115 12.73 9.19 4.08
N THR A 116 12.31 8.16 4.84
CA THR A 116 13.08 7.60 5.95
C THR A 116 12.89 6.08 6.03
N ILE A 117 13.97 5.36 6.23
CA ILE A 117 14.01 3.93 6.50
C ILE A 117 14.20 3.70 7.99
N TRP A 118 13.40 2.82 8.58
CA TRP A 118 13.57 2.32 9.93
C TRP A 118 13.86 0.83 9.86
N PHE A 119 15.10 0.47 10.17
CA PHE A 119 15.50 -0.93 10.24
C PHE A 119 15.20 -1.49 11.62
N MET A 120 14.34 -2.51 11.66
CA MET A 120 13.89 -3.13 12.91
C MET A 120 14.40 -4.56 13.02
N ASP A 121 14.80 -4.95 14.22
CA ASP A 121 15.11 -6.33 14.58
C ASP A 121 14.74 -6.58 16.04
N GLN A 122 14.18 -7.75 16.34
CA GLN A 122 13.75 -8.16 17.70
C GLN A 122 12.89 -7.10 18.42
N GLY A 123 11.96 -6.46 17.70
CA GLY A 123 11.07 -5.46 18.27
C GLY A 123 11.69 -4.10 18.56
N GLN A 124 12.95 -3.86 18.12
CA GLN A 124 13.67 -2.60 18.34
C GLN A 124 14.05 -1.95 17.00
N ILE A 125 14.00 -0.62 16.95
CA ILE A 125 14.54 0.14 15.83
C ILE A 125 16.04 0.26 16.03
N LEU A 126 16.82 -0.45 15.21
CA LEU A 126 18.28 -0.48 15.30
C LEU A 126 18.95 0.64 14.50
N GLU A 127 18.30 1.10 13.43
CA GLU A 127 18.81 2.19 12.60
C GLU A 127 17.66 2.99 12.00
N LYS A 128 17.84 4.31 11.93
CA LYS A 128 16.95 5.23 11.24
C LYS A 128 17.79 6.12 10.33
N ALA A 129 17.54 6.07 9.02
CA ALA A 129 18.34 6.80 8.04
C ALA A 129 17.51 7.16 6.80
N THR A 130 18.01 8.09 5.98
CA THR A 130 17.49 8.29 4.63
C THR A 130 17.77 7.06 3.77
N PRO A 131 17.00 6.79 2.70
CA PRO A 131 17.27 5.67 1.80
C PRO A 131 18.70 5.69 1.26
N GLY A 132 19.18 6.88 0.83
CA GLY A 132 20.55 7.03 0.32
C GLY A 132 21.62 6.58 1.32
N THR A 133 21.46 6.92 2.59
CA THR A 133 22.38 6.50 3.64
C THR A 133 22.22 5.02 3.97
N PHE A 134 20.98 4.56 4.18
CA PHE A 134 20.71 3.19 4.57
C PHE A 134 21.25 2.16 3.56
N PHE A 135 20.98 2.38 2.26
CA PHE A 135 21.39 1.41 1.23
C PHE A 135 22.87 1.51 0.82
N ARG A 136 23.54 2.64 1.06
CA ARG A 136 24.97 2.81 0.68
C ARG A 136 25.94 2.60 1.82
N ALA A 137 25.58 3.05 3.02
CA ALA A 137 26.46 3.09 4.19
C ALA A 137 25.70 2.85 5.49
N PRO A 138 25.04 1.67 5.65
CA PRO A 138 24.31 1.34 6.87
C PRO A 138 25.24 1.34 8.07
N GLN A 139 24.81 1.96 9.17
CA GLN A 139 25.64 2.15 10.36
C GLN A 139 25.60 0.93 11.28
N HIS A 140 24.45 0.28 11.39
CA HIS A 140 24.29 -0.87 12.27
C HIS A 140 24.78 -2.18 11.62
N ALA A 141 25.52 -3.02 12.37
CA ALA A 141 26.10 -4.26 11.86
C ALA A 141 25.03 -5.24 11.32
N ARG A 142 23.87 -5.31 11.97
CA ARG A 142 22.73 -6.14 11.51
C ARG A 142 22.14 -5.63 10.20
N ALA A 143 22.04 -4.30 10.01
CA ALA A 143 21.58 -3.71 8.76
C ALA A 143 22.55 -4.01 7.61
N ARG A 144 23.87 -3.90 7.85
CA ARG A 144 24.90 -4.28 6.86
C ARG A 144 24.77 -5.74 6.42
N ARG A 145 24.63 -6.65 7.38
CA ARG A 145 24.45 -8.07 7.10
C ARG A 145 23.18 -8.34 6.30
N PHE A 146 22.07 -7.78 6.71
CA PHE A 146 20.77 -7.89 6.01
C PHE A 146 20.87 -7.45 4.56
N LEU A 147 21.48 -6.29 4.29
CA LEU A 147 21.64 -5.79 2.92
C LEU A 147 22.62 -6.63 2.11
N SER A 148 23.69 -7.16 2.71
CA SER A 148 24.61 -8.05 2.00
C SER A 148 23.95 -9.37 1.60
N ASP A 149 23.12 -9.94 2.47
CA ASP A 149 22.39 -11.19 2.20
C ASP A 149 21.38 -11.02 1.04
N LEU A 150 20.76 -9.83 0.90
CA LEU A 150 19.86 -9.49 -0.19
C LEU A 150 20.54 -9.32 -1.55
N LEU A 151 21.81 -8.90 -1.57
CA LEU A 151 22.57 -8.68 -2.81
C LEU A 151 23.15 -9.98 -3.40
N VAL A 152 23.08 -11.07 -2.67
CA VAL A 152 23.60 -12.40 -3.09
C VAL A 152 22.51 -13.23 -3.81
N HIS A 153 21.27 -12.78 -3.81
CA HIS A 153 20.15 -13.40 -4.51
C HIS A 153 19.61 -12.49 -5.62
#